data_0a7a3ca486d75dfdaf9346041c248168
#
_entry.id   0a7a3ca486d75dfdaf9346041c248168
#
_cell.length_a   1.000
_cell.length_b   1.000
_cell.length_c   1.000
_cell.angle_alpha   90.00
_cell.angle_beta   90.00
_cell.angle_gamma   90.00
#
_symmetry.space_group_name_H-M   'P 1'
#
loop_
_entity.id
_entity.type
_entity.pdbx_description
1 polymer ?
#
loop_
_entity_poly.entity_id
_entity_poly.type
_entity_poly.pdbx_seq_one_letter_code
_entity_poly.pdbx_strand_id
1 'polypeptide(L)'
;MTQEQKNYIQQLAKEHFRYSFSHIKAKADSKGAHLEAYYLFLVDDFFAVGDAAISREAIKAYDPNATILDAIWSGECEEDYNGSYVPVQKNTDNWLDNQSHLYKETYLLVQALEGDDEEEQYDALRKDFEDCLLNALAECDKEGLFGNREENGLLLFAFYIDDYDGNEEDSLLYRSTELLNPKKDWDKLKG
;
A
#
# COMPACT_ATOMS: atom_id res chain seq x y z
N MET A 1 -17.18 -7.99 5.62
CA MET A 1 -17.88 -6.73 5.18
C MET A 1 -19.06 -7.02 4.27
N THR A 2 -20.09 -6.15 4.26
CA THR A 2 -21.12 -6.16 3.22
C THR A 2 -20.54 -5.69 1.88
N GLN A 3 -21.22 -5.99 0.76
CA GLN A 3 -20.76 -5.53 -0.56
C GLN A 3 -20.76 -3.99 -0.68
N GLU A 4 -21.70 -3.32 -0.01
CA GLU A 4 -21.74 -1.85 0.02
C GLU A 4 -20.53 -1.27 0.76
N GLN A 5 -20.18 -1.86 1.92
CA GLN A 5 -18.97 -1.48 2.67
C GLN A 5 -17.70 -1.72 1.86
N LYS A 6 -17.58 -2.88 1.18
CA LYS A 6 -16.42 -3.17 0.30
C LYS A 6 -16.29 -2.13 -0.81
N ASN A 7 -17.38 -1.82 -1.49
CA ASN A 7 -17.38 -0.82 -2.56
C ASN A 7 -16.97 0.57 -2.04
N TYR A 8 -17.44 0.94 -0.85
CA TYR A 8 -17.10 2.23 -0.24
C TYR A 8 -15.62 2.29 0.16
N ILE A 9 -15.10 1.28 0.84
CA ILE A 9 -13.67 1.19 1.21
C ILE A 9 -12.79 1.22 -0.05
N GLN A 10 -13.15 0.46 -1.08
CA GLN A 10 -12.42 0.46 -2.35
C GLN A 10 -12.39 1.84 -3.01
N GLN A 11 -13.49 2.58 -2.98
CA GLN A 11 -13.55 3.95 -3.50
C GLN A 11 -12.63 4.90 -2.69
N LEU A 12 -12.67 4.82 -1.37
CA LEU A 12 -11.78 5.62 -0.50
C LEU A 12 -10.30 5.30 -0.75
N ALA A 13 -9.97 4.01 -0.92
CA ALA A 13 -8.61 3.59 -1.27
C ALA A 13 -8.15 4.16 -2.61
N LYS A 14 -9.01 4.15 -3.64
CA LYS A 14 -8.71 4.77 -4.96
C LYS A 14 -8.45 6.26 -4.84
N GLU A 15 -9.23 6.98 -4.05
CA GLU A 15 -9.03 8.41 -3.80
C GLU A 15 -7.69 8.68 -3.11
N HIS A 16 -7.38 7.85 -2.11
CA HIS A 16 -6.09 7.89 -1.42
C HIS A 16 -4.92 7.69 -2.41
N PHE A 17 -4.93 6.62 -3.20
CA PHE A 17 -3.85 6.31 -4.13
C PHE A 17 -3.66 7.38 -5.20
N ARG A 18 -4.74 7.93 -5.75
CA ARG A 18 -4.66 9.02 -6.74
C ARG A 18 -3.97 10.26 -6.16
N TYR A 19 -4.36 10.63 -4.95
CA TYR A 19 -3.76 11.80 -4.29
C TYR A 19 -2.30 11.53 -3.95
N SER A 20 -2.02 10.46 -3.24
CA SER A 20 -0.70 10.12 -2.73
C SER A 20 0.30 9.90 -3.87
N PHE A 21 -0.01 9.03 -4.81
CA PHE A 21 0.88 8.76 -5.94
C PHE A 21 1.17 10.02 -6.78
N SER A 22 0.18 10.90 -6.96
CA SER A 22 0.41 12.17 -7.66
C SER A 22 1.45 13.05 -6.96
N HIS A 23 1.42 13.10 -5.63
CA HIS A 23 2.40 13.84 -4.83
C HIS A 23 3.78 13.19 -4.86
N ILE A 24 3.83 11.87 -4.69
CA ILE A 24 5.06 11.07 -4.78
C ILE A 24 5.72 11.29 -6.14
N LYS A 25 4.94 11.13 -7.22
CA LYS A 25 5.45 11.30 -8.58
C LYS A 25 5.96 12.71 -8.84
N ALA A 26 5.23 13.74 -8.43
CA ALA A 26 5.67 15.13 -8.59
C ALA A 26 6.99 15.40 -7.85
N LYS A 27 7.16 14.83 -6.65
CA LYS A 27 8.39 14.92 -5.85
C LYS A 27 9.54 14.19 -6.53
N ALA A 28 9.32 12.97 -7.03
CA ALA A 28 10.31 12.20 -7.76
C ALA A 28 10.74 12.90 -9.05
N ASP A 29 9.77 13.37 -9.85
CA ASP A 29 10.04 14.12 -11.09
C ASP A 29 10.87 15.38 -10.84
N SER A 30 10.60 16.12 -9.74
CA SER A 30 11.37 17.31 -9.37
C SER A 30 12.83 17.03 -9.05
N LYS A 31 13.15 15.80 -8.64
CA LYS A 31 14.51 15.33 -8.35
C LYS A 31 15.13 14.57 -9.53
N GLY A 32 14.39 14.33 -10.60
CA GLY A 32 14.81 13.49 -11.72
C GLY A 32 14.96 12.01 -11.34
N ALA A 33 14.28 11.57 -10.30
CA ALA A 33 14.36 10.21 -9.80
C ALA A 33 13.41 9.26 -10.56
N HIS A 34 13.88 8.01 -10.77
CA HIS A 34 13.09 6.98 -11.42
C HIS A 34 12.49 6.04 -10.40
N LEU A 35 11.15 6.02 -10.30
CA LEU A 35 10.45 5.14 -9.38
C LEU A 35 10.51 3.68 -9.88
N GLU A 36 10.98 2.78 -9.02
CA GLU A 36 11.01 1.33 -9.26
C GLU A 36 9.79 0.62 -8.70
N ALA A 37 9.27 1.10 -7.57
CA ALA A 37 8.08 0.54 -6.97
C ALA A 37 7.23 1.61 -6.28
N TYR A 38 5.92 1.37 -6.27
CA TYR A 38 4.96 1.99 -5.36
C TYR A 38 4.30 0.89 -4.55
N TYR A 39 4.28 1.04 -3.25
CA TYR A 39 3.84 -0.03 -2.37
C TYR A 39 3.01 0.49 -1.20
N LEU A 40 2.14 -0.40 -0.70
CA LEU A 40 1.40 -0.20 0.52
C LEU A 40 2.08 -0.97 1.65
N PHE A 41 2.15 -0.36 2.80
CA PHE A 41 2.55 -1.03 4.02
C PHE A 41 1.44 -0.93 5.06
N LEU A 42 1.09 -2.09 5.63
CA LEU A 42 0.06 -2.23 6.63
C LEU A 42 0.72 -2.51 7.98
N VAL A 43 0.15 -1.96 9.02
CA VAL A 43 0.52 -2.30 10.40
C VAL A 43 -0.39 -3.44 10.87
N ASP A 44 0.05 -4.24 11.83
CA ASP A 44 -0.63 -5.45 12.33
C ASP A 44 -2.14 -5.31 12.52
N ASP A 45 -2.58 -4.17 12.99
CA ASP A 45 -3.99 -3.88 13.18
C ASP A 45 -4.73 -3.49 11.90
N PHE A 46 -4.14 -3.70 10.74
CA PHE A 46 -4.60 -3.33 9.37
C PHE A 46 -5.39 -2.02 9.23
N PHE A 47 -5.64 -1.32 10.29
CA PHE A 47 -6.28 0.01 10.24
C PHE A 47 -5.34 1.09 9.70
N ALA A 48 -4.04 0.97 9.93
CA ALA A 48 -3.08 1.92 9.43
C ALA A 48 -2.51 1.43 8.11
N VAL A 49 -2.90 2.08 7.02
CA VAL A 49 -2.34 1.89 5.70
C VAL A 49 -1.48 3.08 5.38
N GLY A 50 -0.19 2.84 5.22
CA GLY A 50 0.72 3.80 4.62
C GLY A 50 1.01 3.41 3.18
N ASP A 51 1.50 4.36 2.41
CA ASP A 51 1.99 4.12 1.08
C ASP A 51 3.28 4.89 0.82
N ALA A 52 4.14 4.31 0.02
CA ALA A 52 5.41 4.90 -0.34
C ALA A 52 5.85 4.44 -1.74
N ALA A 53 6.90 5.05 -2.24
CA ALA A 53 7.60 4.58 -3.42
C ALA A 53 9.10 4.61 -3.17
N ILE A 54 9.81 3.72 -3.82
CA ILE A 54 11.26 3.67 -3.80
C ILE A 54 11.81 3.95 -5.20
N SER A 55 12.89 4.73 -5.25
CA SER A 55 13.56 5.05 -6.51
C SER A 55 14.75 4.13 -6.78
N ARG A 56 15.10 4.00 -8.06
CA ARG A 56 16.32 3.31 -8.50
C ARG A 56 17.56 3.89 -7.87
N GLU A 57 17.59 5.19 -7.72
CA GLU A 57 18.70 5.94 -7.16
C GLU A 57 18.89 5.59 -5.68
N ALA A 58 17.81 5.49 -4.92
CA ALA A 58 17.83 5.11 -3.52
C ALA A 58 18.32 3.66 -3.32
N ILE A 59 17.81 2.70 -4.10
CA ILE A 59 18.26 1.30 -4.05
C ILE A 59 19.77 1.20 -4.32
N LYS A 60 20.25 1.87 -5.37
CA LYS A 60 21.69 1.86 -5.71
C LYS A 60 22.57 2.57 -4.70
N ALA A 61 22.06 3.57 -4.01
CA ALA A 61 22.81 4.26 -2.95
C ALA A 61 22.95 3.38 -1.70
N TYR A 62 21.94 2.54 -1.43
CA TYR A 62 21.99 1.56 -0.35
C TYR A 62 22.97 0.42 -0.69
N ASP A 63 22.67 -0.38 -1.70
CA ASP A 63 23.56 -1.41 -2.27
C ASP A 63 23.21 -1.60 -3.75
N PRO A 64 24.20 -1.48 -4.68
CA PRO A 64 23.97 -1.70 -6.11
C PRO A 64 23.42 -3.09 -6.48
N ASN A 65 23.57 -4.08 -5.58
CA ASN A 65 23.10 -5.45 -5.77
C ASN A 65 21.84 -5.78 -4.95
N ALA A 66 21.33 -4.83 -4.16
CA ALA A 66 20.14 -5.06 -3.36
C ALA A 66 18.91 -5.23 -4.23
N THR A 67 17.99 -6.06 -3.78
CA THR A 67 16.64 -6.11 -4.31
C THR A 67 15.82 -4.92 -3.81
N ILE A 68 14.63 -4.74 -4.34
CA ILE A 68 13.70 -3.71 -3.85
C ILE A 68 13.35 -3.97 -2.38
N LEU A 69 13.07 -5.23 -2.02
CA LEU A 69 12.70 -5.59 -0.65
C LEU A 69 13.87 -5.43 0.32
N ASP A 70 15.10 -5.82 -0.07
CA ASP A 70 16.27 -5.59 0.76
C ASP A 70 16.45 -4.12 1.12
N ALA A 71 16.28 -3.23 0.14
CA ALA A 71 16.41 -1.80 0.35
C ALA A 71 15.29 -1.24 1.25
N ILE A 72 14.05 -1.70 1.09
CA ILE A 72 12.92 -1.26 1.92
C ILE A 72 13.09 -1.75 3.36
N TRP A 73 13.44 -3.02 3.57
CA TRP A 73 13.53 -3.62 4.90
C TRP A 73 14.79 -3.26 5.69
N SER A 74 15.82 -2.78 5.01
CA SER A 74 17.03 -2.31 5.70
C SER A 74 16.74 -1.13 6.65
N GLY A 75 15.72 -0.32 6.34
CA GLY A 75 15.44 0.93 7.03
C GLY A 75 16.54 2.00 6.84
N GLU A 76 17.58 1.69 6.06
CA GLU A 76 18.72 2.57 5.78
C GLU A 76 18.57 3.33 4.47
N CYS A 77 17.51 3.04 3.70
CA CYS A 77 17.25 3.71 2.44
C CYS A 77 16.72 5.11 2.71
N GLU A 78 17.56 6.14 2.49
CA GLU A 78 17.27 7.53 2.86
C GLU A 78 16.13 8.18 2.05
N GLU A 79 15.67 7.58 0.96
CA GLU A 79 14.74 8.22 0.03
C GLU A 79 13.40 7.51 -0.07
N ASP A 80 12.65 7.58 1.01
CA ASP A 80 11.25 7.24 0.96
C ASP A 80 10.44 8.40 0.42
N TYR A 81 9.77 8.17 -0.69
CA TYR A 81 8.70 9.03 -1.13
C TYR A 81 7.43 8.59 -0.39
N ASN A 82 7.26 9.11 0.83
CA ASN A 82 6.05 8.83 1.60
C ASN A 82 4.89 9.67 1.05
N GLY A 83 3.82 8.99 0.69
CA GLY A 83 2.54 9.60 0.46
C GLY A 83 1.78 9.61 1.79
N SER A 84 1.36 10.76 2.26
CA SER A 84 0.40 10.82 3.34
C SER A 84 -0.83 11.57 2.86
N TYR A 85 -1.93 10.85 2.73
CA TYR A 85 -3.22 11.44 2.43
C TYR A 85 -3.95 11.75 3.73
N VAL A 86 -3.97 13.03 4.08
CA VAL A 86 -4.84 13.54 5.15
C VAL A 86 -5.86 14.48 4.50
N PRO A 87 -7.03 13.99 4.09
CA PRO A 87 -7.93 14.75 3.22
C PRO A 87 -8.59 15.94 3.87
N VAL A 88 -8.70 16.03 5.16
CA VAL A 88 -9.20 17.23 5.87
C VAL A 88 -8.82 17.10 7.34
N GLN A 89 -7.79 17.78 7.76
CA GLN A 89 -7.62 18.03 9.19
C GLN A 89 -8.70 19.01 9.65
N LYS A 90 -9.76 18.46 10.21
CA LYS A 90 -10.62 19.26 11.08
C LYS A 90 -9.85 19.40 12.39
N ASN A 91 -9.53 20.61 12.76
CA ASN A 91 -8.92 20.89 14.05
C ASN A 91 -9.96 20.64 15.14
N THR A 92 -10.14 19.37 15.51
CA THR A 92 -11.09 18.88 16.50
C THR A 92 -10.30 18.20 17.62
N ASP A 93 -10.81 18.23 18.83
CA ASP A 93 -10.24 17.52 19.96
C ASP A 93 -10.37 15.98 19.82
N ASN A 94 -11.16 15.51 18.87
CA ASN A 94 -11.32 14.10 18.55
C ASN A 94 -10.23 13.68 17.53
N TRP A 95 -9.29 12.86 17.98
CA TRP A 95 -8.20 12.37 17.14
C TRP A 95 -8.67 11.62 15.88
N LEU A 96 -9.80 10.88 15.97
CA LEU A 96 -10.36 10.13 14.86
C LEU A 96 -10.84 11.05 13.71
N ASP A 97 -11.32 12.25 14.04
CA ASP A 97 -11.74 13.23 13.04
C ASP A 97 -10.57 13.84 12.25
N ASN A 98 -9.34 13.65 12.75
CA ASN A 98 -8.11 14.11 12.12
C ASN A 98 -7.45 13.02 11.24
N GLN A 99 -8.02 11.82 11.20
CA GLN A 99 -7.51 10.72 10.38
C GLN A 99 -8.06 10.78 8.94
N SER A 100 -7.41 10.05 8.05
CA SER A 100 -7.95 9.87 6.69
C SER A 100 -9.31 9.18 6.73
N HIS A 101 -10.14 9.42 5.71
CA HIS A 101 -11.43 8.74 5.63
C HIS A 101 -11.29 7.22 5.59
N LEU A 102 -10.29 6.72 4.86
CA LEU A 102 -10.01 5.29 4.79
C LEU A 102 -9.73 4.71 6.18
N TYR A 103 -8.80 5.31 6.92
CA TYR A 103 -8.46 4.89 8.27
C TYR A 103 -9.68 4.90 9.21
N LYS A 104 -10.43 6.02 9.20
CA LYS A 104 -11.61 6.19 10.06
C LYS A 104 -12.66 5.10 9.83
N GLU A 105 -12.99 4.83 8.57
CA GLU A 105 -13.99 3.82 8.23
C GLU A 105 -13.53 2.41 8.59
N THR A 106 -12.26 2.08 8.37
CA THR A 106 -11.68 0.79 8.76
C THR A 106 -11.70 0.61 10.27
N TYR A 107 -11.28 1.62 11.02
CA TYR A 107 -11.32 1.62 12.48
C TYR A 107 -12.74 1.37 13.02
N LEU A 108 -13.75 2.05 12.46
CA LEU A 108 -15.14 1.87 12.87
C LEU A 108 -15.66 0.46 12.59
N LEU A 109 -15.24 -0.17 11.49
CA LEU A 109 -15.59 -1.56 11.18
C LEU A 109 -15.03 -2.53 12.22
N VAL A 110 -13.78 -2.35 12.64
CA VAL A 110 -13.17 -3.18 13.68
C VAL A 110 -13.81 -2.95 15.04
N GLN A 111 -14.09 -1.70 15.41
CA GLN A 111 -14.78 -1.39 16.67
C GLN A 111 -16.21 -1.94 16.73
N ALA A 112 -16.78 -2.33 15.60
CA ALA A 112 -18.11 -2.94 15.53
C ALA A 112 -18.08 -4.48 15.65
N LEU A 113 -16.91 -5.11 15.79
CA LEU A 113 -16.80 -6.54 16.04
C LEU A 113 -17.22 -6.84 17.48
N GLU A 114 -18.04 -7.86 17.67
CA GLU A 114 -18.58 -8.25 18.98
C GLU A 114 -18.79 -9.77 19.04
N GLY A 115 -18.62 -10.35 20.22
CA GLY A 115 -19.01 -11.71 20.54
C GLY A 115 -17.88 -12.72 20.64
N ASP A 116 -18.26 -14.00 20.83
CA ASP A 116 -17.29 -15.10 21.08
C ASP A 116 -16.47 -15.47 19.84
N ASP A 117 -16.88 -15.01 18.64
CA ASP A 117 -16.24 -15.28 17.33
C ASP A 117 -15.42 -14.06 16.83
N GLU A 118 -14.98 -13.18 17.73
CA GLU A 118 -14.30 -11.92 17.38
C GLU A 118 -13.05 -12.16 16.53
N GLU A 119 -12.24 -13.17 16.84
CA GLU A 119 -11.01 -13.49 16.09
C GLU A 119 -11.32 -13.91 14.65
N GLU A 120 -12.30 -14.79 14.43
CA GLU A 120 -12.71 -15.22 13.09
C GLU A 120 -13.32 -14.06 12.29
N GLN A 121 -14.11 -13.21 12.95
CA GLN A 121 -14.67 -12.01 12.32
C GLN A 121 -13.58 -11.00 11.95
N TYR A 122 -12.56 -10.86 12.79
CA TYR A 122 -11.42 -10.00 12.55
C TYR A 122 -10.62 -10.47 11.33
N ASP A 123 -10.29 -11.76 11.24
CA ASP A 123 -9.57 -12.33 10.10
C ASP A 123 -10.35 -12.17 8.79
N ALA A 124 -11.66 -12.40 8.83
CA ALA A 124 -12.52 -12.20 7.68
C ALA A 124 -12.58 -10.71 7.24
N LEU A 125 -12.63 -9.80 8.22
CA LEU A 125 -12.63 -8.36 7.97
C LEU A 125 -11.28 -7.91 7.37
N ARG A 126 -10.17 -8.39 7.93
CA ARG A 126 -8.81 -8.15 7.45
C ARG A 126 -8.66 -8.56 6.00
N LYS A 127 -9.05 -9.79 5.67
CA LYS A 127 -9.00 -10.29 4.30
C LYS A 127 -9.84 -9.47 3.33
N ASP A 128 -11.06 -9.15 3.73
CA ASP A 128 -11.95 -8.29 2.93
C ASP A 128 -11.34 -6.91 2.66
N PHE A 129 -10.64 -6.35 3.65
CA PHE A 129 -9.98 -5.06 3.53
C PHE A 129 -8.77 -5.13 2.60
N GLU A 130 -7.91 -6.14 2.77
CA GLU A 130 -6.79 -6.40 1.87
C GLU A 130 -7.26 -6.51 0.41
N ASP A 131 -8.31 -7.30 0.16
CA ASP A 131 -8.87 -7.46 -1.17
C ASP A 131 -9.42 -6.14 -1.73
N CYS A 132 -10.03 -5.29 -0.91
CA CYS A 132 -10.46 -3.94 -1.32
C CYS A 132 -9.27 -3.07 -1.75
N LEU A 133 -8.16 -3.08 -0.99
CA LEU A 133 -6.94 -2.32 -1.33
C LEU A 133 -6.31 -2.82 -2.63
N LEU A 134 -6.15 -4.13 -2.78
CA LEU A 134 -5.55 -4.72 -3.98
C LEU A 134 -6.41 -4.46 -5.22
N ASN A 135 -7.73 -4.59 -5.11
CA ASN A 135 -8.64 -4.27 -6.20
C ASN A 135 -8.59 -2.78 -6.56
N ALA A 136 -8.51 -1.90 -5.56
CA ALA A 136 -8.36 -0.47 -5.79
C ALA A 136 -7.06 -0.12 -6.54
N LEU A 137 -5.93 -0.76 -6.17
CA LEU A 137 -4.66 -0.60 -6.89
C LEU A 137 -4.77 -1.09 -8.33
N ALA A 138 -5.34 -2.28 -8.54
CA ALA A 138 -5.52 -2.86 -9.87
C ALA A 138 -6.44 -1.99 -10.76
N GLU A 139 -7.49 -1.38 -10.20
CA GLU A 139 -8.34 -0.46 -10.93
C GLU A 139 -7.64 0.85 -11.25
N CYS A 140 -6.90 1.43 -10.31
CA CYS A 140 -6.09 2.62 -10.55
C CYS A 140 -5.03 2.38 -11.65
N ASP A 141 -4.43 1.18 -11.70
CA ASP A 141 -3.51 0.79 -12.76
C ASP A 141 -4.21 0.74 -14.14
N LYS A 142 -5.35 0.09 -14.22
CA LYS A 142 -6.18 0.05 -15.45
C LYS A 142 -6.65 1.44 -15.91
N GLU A 143 -6.87 2.35 -14.98
CA GLU A 143 -7.21 3.75 -15.26
C GLU A 143 -5.98 4.59 -15.69
N GLY A 144 -4.78 4.02 -15.64
CA GLY A 144 -3.53 4.65 -16.08
C GLY A 144 -2.88 5.55 -15.03
N LEU A 145 -3.27 5.45 -13.75
CA LEU A 145 -2.67 6.24 -12.67
C LEU A 145 -1.14 6.10 -12.64
N PHE A 146 -0.64 4.88 -12.82
CA PHE A 146 0.78 4.54 -12.73
C PHE A 146 1.52 4.64 -14.08
N GLY A 147 0.86 5.15 -15.11
CA GLY A 147 1.40 5.28 -16.45
C GLY A 147 1.49 3.95 -17.20
N ASN A 148 2.29 3.89 -18.25
CA ASN A 148 2.54 2.64 -18.98
C ASN A 148 3.61 1.82 -18.22
N ARG A 149 3.16 0.86 -17.41
CA ARG A 149 4.04 0.04 -16.58
C ARG A 149 4.91 -0.93 -17.37
N GLU A 150 4.54 -1.28 -18.60
CA GLU A 150 5.41 -2.06 -19.48
C GLU A 150 6.65 -1.27 -19.91
N GLU A 151 6.53 0.06 -20.00
CA GLU A 151 7.62 0.96 -20.39
C GLU A 151 8.42 1.47 -19.19
N ASN A 152 7.74 1.87 -18.12
CA ASN A 152 8.40 2.46 -16.95
C ASN A 152 8.89 1.42 -15.93
N GLY A 153 8.40 0.17 -16.01
CA GLY A 153 8.83 -0.94 -15.15
C GLY A 153 8.42 -0.83 -13.67
N LEU A 154 7.50 0.09 -13.34
CA LEU A 154 7.05 0.33 -11.97
C LEU A 154 6.34 -0.90 -11.41
N LEU A 155 6.76 -1.39 -10.26
CA LEU A 155 6.14 -2.48 -9.53
C LEU A 155 5.12 -1.98 -8.53
N LEU A 156 4.06 -2.77 -8.31
CA LEU A 156 3.03 -2.52 -7.31
C LEU A 156 2.93 -3.71 -6.38
N PHE A 157 2.91 -3.47 -5.06
CA PHE A 157 2.70 -4.53 -4.07
C PHE A 157 2.24 -3.96 -2.73
N ALA A 158 1.88 -4.86 -1.82
CA ALA A 158 1.49 -4.53 -0.45
C ALA A 158 2.08 -5.58 0.51
N PHE A 159 2.40 -5.18 1.73
CA PHE A 159 2.93 -6.07 2.76
C PHE A 159 2.59 -5.56 4.15
N TYR A 160 2.72 -6.42 5.16
CA TYR A 160 2.69 -6.02 6.56
C TYR A 160 4.11 -5.68 7.04
N ILE A 161 4.25 -4.61 7.82
CA ILE A 161 5.57 -4.14 8.30
C ILE A 161 6.29 -5.23 9.09
N ASP A 162 5.56 -6.06 9.83
CA ASP A 162 6.12 -7.12 10.67
C ASP A 162 6.18 -8.49 9.99
N ASP A 163 5.73 -8.60 8.74
CA ASP A 163 5.75 -9.84 7.95
C ASP A 163 7.07 -9.96 7.17
N TYR A 164 8.16 -10.17 7.91
CA TYR A 164 9.51 -10.34 7.34
C TYR A 164 9.67 -11.62 6.50
N ASP A 165 8.78 -12.60 6.67
CA ASP A 165 8.85 -13.90 6.00
C ASP A 165 7.98 -14.00 4.73
N GLY A 166 7.59 -12.90 4.12
CA GLY A 166 6.71 -12.77 2.94
C GLY A 166 6.87 -13.78 1.79
N ASN A 167 7.50 -14.91 2.07
CA ASN A 167 7.68 -16.06 1.18
C ASN A 167 6.53 -17.07 1.24
N GLU A 168 5.60 -16.93 2.18
CA GLU A 168 4.42 -17.77 2.22
C GLU A 168 3.45 -17.38 1.09
N GLU A 169 2.96 -18.38 0.37
CA GLU A 169 2.04 -18.18 -0.76
C GLU A 169 0.75 -17.42 -0.36
N ASP A 170 0.42 -17.42 0.93
CA ASP A 170 -0.74 -16.74 1.49
C ASP A 170 -0.45 -15.30 1.96
N SER A 171 0.82 -14.89 2.00
CA SER A 171 1.18 -13.54 2.47
C SER A 171 0.60 -12.46 1.57
N LEU A 172 0.32 -11.30 2.16
CA LEU A 172 -0.16 -10.14 1.40
C LEU A 172 0.84 -9.73 0.33
N LEU A 173 2.15 -9.82 0.62
CA LEU A 173 3.21 -9.54 -0.34
C LEU A 173 3.13 -10.47 -1.55
N TYR A 174 3.01 -11.77 -1.33
CA TYR A 174 2.93 -12.75 -2.42
C TYR A 174 1.67 -12.53 -3.27
N ARG A 175 0.51 -12.45 -2.63
CA ARG A 175 -0.79 -12.25 -3.29
C ARG A 175 -0.82 -10.95 -4.10
N SER A 176 -0.34 -9.86 -3.53
CA SER A 176 -0.29 -8.57 -4.21
C SER A 176 0.68 -8.57 -5.39
N THR A 177 1.85 -9.20 -5.23
CA THR A 177 2.85 -9.31 -6.29
C THR A 177 2.28 -10.09 -7.48
N GLU A 178 1.63 -11.23 -7.21
CA GLU A 178 1.03 -12.07 -8.25
C GLU A 178 -0.12 -11.37 -8.98
N LEU A 179 -0.97 -10.69 -8.23
CA LEU A 179 -2.14 -10.00 -8.79
C LEU A 179 -1.76 -8.77 -9.62
N LEU A 180 -0.78 -8.01 -9.16
CA LEU A 180 -0.53 -6.67 -9.68
C LEU A 180 0.60 -6.59 -10.70
N ASN A 181 1.47 -7.61 -10.79
CA ASN A 181 2.65 -7.53 -11.64
C ASN A 181 2.78 -8.71 -12.59
N PRO A 182 3.37 -8.51 -13.80
CA PRO A 182 3.72 -9.60 -14.68
C PRO A 182 4.77 -10.53 -14.03
N LYS A 183 4.62 -11.84 -14.23
CA LYS A 183 5.52 -12.85 -13.63
C LYS A 183 7.01 -12.58 -13.88
N LYS A 184 7.36 -12.04 -15.05
CA LYS A 184 8.75 -11.70 -15.43
C LYS A 184 9.40 -10.63 -14.52
N ASP A 185 8.59 -9.89 -13.78
CA ASP A 185 9.06 -8.79 -12.93
C ASP A 185 9.17 -9.17 -11.44
N TRP A 186 8.72 -10.39 -11.06
CA TRP A 186 8.74 -10.85 -9.66
C TRP A 186 10.18 -11.00 -9.11
N ASP A 187 11.12 -11.39 -9.97
CA ASP A 187 12.53 -11.55 -9.58
C ASP A 187 13.16 -10.20 -9.16
N LYS A 188 12.62 -9.08 -9.62
CA LYS A 188 13.09 -7.75 -9.18
C LYS A 188 12.75 -7.44 -7.72
N LEU A 189 11.71 -8.08 -7.18
CA LEU A 189 11.33 -7.93 -5.78
C LEU A 189 12.15 -8.83 -4.86
N LYS A 190 12.40 -10.05 -5.27
CA LYS A 190 12.91 -11.12 -4.39
C LYS A 190 14.39 -11.47 -4.62
N GLY A 191 15.01 -11.04 -5.72
CA GLY A 191 16.40 -11.40 -6.08
C GLY A 191 16.50 -12.73 -6.78
#